data_4c3c0bb6776e0bfeaee77403de80d2a9
#
_entry.id   4c3c0bb6776e0bfeaee77403de80d2a9
#
_cell.length_a   1.000
_cell.length_b   1.000
_cell.length_c   1.000
_cell.angle_alpha   90.00
_cell.angle_beta   90.00
_cell.angle_gamma   90.00
#
_symmetry.space_group_name_H-M   'P 1'
#
loop_
_entity.id
_entity.type
_entity.pdbx_description
1 polymer ?
#
loop_
_entity_poly.entity_id
_entity_poly.type
_entity_poly.pdbx_seq_one_letter_code
_entity_poly.pdbx_strand_id
1 'polypeptide(L)'
;MIQPIEKKNVADEVFEKMLNMIIEGDWKKGEMIPSENELREAFSVSRSTVRQAVQRLSALGIVRSRQGKGTYVEQVDTSFYLNLLIPSLMLSGGDSISILE
;
A
#
# COMPACT_ATOMS: atom_id res chain seq x y z
N MET A 1 -9.94 23.18 20.37
CA MET A 1 -9.24 22.87 19.16
C MET A 1 -8.98 21.40 18.99
N ILE A 2 -9.27 20.95 17.84
CA ILE A 2 -9.13 19.55 17.59
C ILE A 2 -7.71 19.17 17.25
N GLN A 3 -7.29 18.10 17.83
CA GLN A 3 -5.96 17.63 17.62
C GLN A 3 -5.93 16.61 16.52
N PRO A 4 -4.98 16.70 15.66
CA PRO A 4 -4.84 15.65 14.65
C PRO A 4 -4.44 14.37 15.33
N ILE A 5 -4.89 13.30 14.73
CA ILE A 5 -4.54 11.99 15.22
C ILE A 5 -3.20 11.60 14.64
N GLU A 6 -2.29 11.32 15.51
CA GLU A 6 -0.97 10.95 15.06
C GLU A 6 -0.83 9.49 14.76
N LYS A 7 -1.63 8.69 15.41
CA LYS A 7 -1.50 7.27 15.21
C LYS A 7 -1.95 6.84 13.87
N LYS A 8 -1.18 5.98 13.27
CA LYS A 8 -1.60 5.29 12.10
C LYS A 8 -2.64 4.29 12.50
N ASN A 9 -3.68 4.13 11.73
CA ASN A 9 -4.57 3.06 12.05
C ASN A 9 -4.03 1.77 11.43
N VAL A 10 -4.62 0.66 11.83
CA VAL A 10 -4.12 -0.65 11.43
C VAL A 10 -4.22 -0.86 9.93
N ALA A 11 -5.26 -0.34 9.33
CA ALA A 11 -5.42 -0.49 7.89
C ALA A 11 -4.28 0.20 7.13
N ASP A 12 -3.81 1.32 7.65
CA ASP A 12 -2.68 2.01 7.02
C ASP A 12 -1.43 1.16 7.10
N GLU A 13 -1.23 0.51 8.23
CA GLU A 13 -0.05 -0.33 8.39
C GLU A 13 -0.10 -1.54 7.47
N VAL A 14 -1.27 -2.14 7.33
CA VAL A 14 -1.41 -3.27 6.44
C VAL A 14 -1.18 -2.83 5.01
N PHE A 15 -1.73 -1.68 4.65
CA PHE A 15 -1.53 -1.13 3.32
C PHE A 15 -0.04 -0.95 3.02
N GLU A 16 0.68 -0.36 3.95
CA GLU A 16 2.11 -0.13 3.75
C GLU A 16 2.91 -1.41 3.64
N LYS A 17 2.56 -2.39 4.46
CA LYS A 17 3.27 -3.66 4.39
C LYS A 17 3.02 -4.36 3.07
N MET A 18 1.79 -4.35 2.62
CA MET A 18 1.46 -4.96 1.34
C MET A 18 2.15 -4.24 0.20
N LEU A 19 2.16 -2.92 0.26
CA LEU A 19 2.81 -2.13 -0.76
C LEU A 19 4.30 -2.46 -0.83
N ASN A 20 4.93 -2.58 0.33
CA ASN A 20 6.35 -2.93 0.37
C ASN A 20 6.62 -4.29 -0.23
N MET A 21 5.75 -5.25 0.01
CA MET A 21 5.93 -6.57 -0.54
C MET A 21 5.88 -6.55 -2.07
N ILE A 22 5.05 -5.69 -2.60
CA ILE A 22 4.97 -5.55 -4.05
C ILE A 22 6.22 -4.88 -4.59
N ILE A 23 6.65 -3.83 -3.94
CA ILE A 23 7.82 -3.10 -4.40
C ILE A 23 9.09 -3.92 -4.32
N GLU A 24 9.21 -4.69 -3.26
CA GLU A 24 10.40 -5.49 -3.06
C GLU A 24 10.37 -6.79 -3.87
N GLY A 25 9.28 -7.04 -4.54
CA GLY A 25 9.24 -8.18 -5.43
C GLY A 25 8.74 -9.48 -4.81
N ASP A 26 8.27 -9.42 -3.57
CA ASP A 26 7.69 -10.62 -2.97
C ASP A 26 6.44 -11.03 -3.72
N TRP A 27 5.66 -10.05 -4.13
CA TRP A 27 4.50 -10.29 -4.98
C TRP A 27 4.76 -9.57 -6.29
N LYS A 28 4.95 -10.32 -7.36
CA LYS A 28 5.35 -9.76 -8.63
C LYS A 28 4.16 -9.42 -9.50
N LYS A 29 4.39 -8.55 -10.44
CA LYS A 29 3.35 -8.15 -11.37
C LYS A 29 2.75 -9.39 -12.03
N GLY A 30 1.45 -9.45 -12.07
CA GLY A 30 0.73 -10.56 -12.65
C GLY A 30 0.44 -11.68 -11.67
N GLU A 31 1.06 -11.65 -10.51
CA GLU A 31 0.83 -12.69 -9.53
C GLU A 31 -0.36 -12.37 -8.65
N MET A 32 -1.00 -13.42 -8.20
CA MET A 32 -2.12 -13.29 -7.30
C MET A 32 -1.60 -13.12 -5.89
N ILE A 33 -2.12 -12.13 -5.17
CA ILE A 33 -1.74 -11.96 -3.78
C ILE A 33 -2.55 -12.93 -2.92
N PRO A 34 -2.14 -13.14 -1.68
CA PRO A 34 -2.89 -14.05 -0.82
C PRO A 34 -4.33 -13.58 -0.64
N SER A 35 -5.18 -14.51 -0.30
CA SER A 35 -6.59 -14.22 -0.11
C SER A 35 -6.80 -13.33 1.10
N GLU A 36 -8.00 -12.77 1.18
CA GLU A 36 -8.38 -11.95 2.30
C GLU A 36 -8.21 -12.70 3.63
N ASN A 37 -8.62 -13.96 3.65
CA ASN A 37 -8.45 -14.77 4.85
C ASN A 37 -6.99 -15.01 5.18
N GLU A 38 -6.20 -15.29 4.18
CA GLU A 38 -4.78 -15.52 4.40
C GLU A 38 -4.09 -14.27 4.93
N LEU A 39 -4.45 -13.14 4.37
CA LEU A 39 -3.86 -11.88 4.81
C LEU A 39 -4.33 -11.52 6.22
N ARG A 40 -5.58 -11.81 6.52
CA ARG A 40 -6.11 -11.55 7.85
C ARG A 40 -5.32 -12.32 8.90
N GLU A 41 -5.04 -13.57 8.60
CA GLU A 41 -4.29 -14.40 9.53
C GLU A 41 -2.83 -13.99 9.60
N ALA A 42 -2.25 -13.72 8.46
CA ALA A 42 -0.83 -13.36 8.41
C ALA A 42 -0.55 -12.07 9.17
N PHE A 43 -1.42 -11.09 9.05
CA PHE A 43 -1.22 -9.82 9.72
C PHE A 43 -1.92 -9.74 11.07
N SER A 44 -2.69 -10.75 11.43
CA SER A 44 -3.42 -10.78 12.69
C SER A 44 -4.35 -9.58 12.83
N VAL A 45 -5.13 -9.34 11.80
CA VAL A 45 -6.06 -8.23 11.79
C VAL A 45 -7.43 -8.70 11.34
N SER A 46 -8.39 -7.80 11.41
CA SER A 46 -9.74 -8.14 11.01
C SER A 46 -9.86 -8.18 9.49
N ARG A 47 -10.91 -8.86 9.03
CA ARG A 47 -11.18 -8.92 7.61
C ARG A 47 -11.43 -7.52 7.04
N SER A 48 -12.13 -6.72 7.80
CA SER A 48 -12.43 -5.37 7.39
C SER A 48 -11.16 -4.57 7.15
N THR A 49 -10.18 -4.76 8.02
CA THR A 49 -8.91 -4.06 7.90
C THR A 49 -8.20 -4.46 6.61
N VAL A 50 -8.16 -5.76 6.33
CA VAL A 50 -7.53 -6.23 5.10
C VAL A 50 -8.25 -5.67 3.90
N ARG A 51 -9.57 -5.70 3.94
CA ARG A 51 -10.36 -5.22 2.82
C ARG A 51 -10.08 -3.75 2.53
N GLN A 52 -9.98 -2.95 3.57
CA GLN A 52 -9.67 -1.54 3.38
C GLN A 52 -8.32 -1.33 2.72
N ALA A 53 -7.33 -2.10 3.16
CA ALA A 53 -6.00 -1.98 2.58
C ALA A 53 -6.01 -2.38 1.12
N VAL A 54 -6.67 -3.49 0.81
CA VAL A 54 -6.74 -3.96 -0.57
C VAL A 54 -7.49 -2.97 -1.44
N GLN A 55 -8.57 -2.41 -0.93
CA GLN A 55 -9.34 -1.44 -1.69
C GLN A 55 -8.49 -0.21 -2.01
N ARG A 56 -7.64 0.17 -1.09
CA ARG A 56 -6.76 1.30 -1.30
C ARG A 56 -5.75 1.01 -2.40
N LEU A 57 -5.15 -0.17 -2.35
CA LEU A 57 -4.22 -0.57 -3.40
C LEU A 57 -4.93 -0.64 -4.74
N SER A 58 -6.16 -1.12 -4.74
CA SER A 58 -6.93 -1.21 -5.96
C SER A 58 -7.28 0.15 -6.52
N ALA A 59 -7.65 1.08 -5.64
CA ALA A 59 -7.98 2.44 -6.06
C ALA A 59 -6.79 3.13 -6.69
N LEU A 60 -5.60 2.76 -6.26
CA LEU A 60 -4.37 3.33 -6.82
C LEU A 60 -3.90 2.59 -8.05
N GLY A 61 -4.59 1.54 -8.44
CA GLY A 61 -4.21 0.79 -9.64
C GLY A 61 -3.07 -0.17 -9.42
N ILE A 62 -2.69 -0.39 -8.16
CA ILE A 62 -1.56 -1.26 -7.86
C ILE A 62 -1.95 -2.72 -7.94
N VAL A 63 -3.17 -3.04 -7.51
CA VAL A 63 -3.69 -4.39 -7.65
C VAL A 63 -5.03 -4.32 -8.32
N ARG A 64 -5.50 -5.45 -8.79
CA ARG A 64 -6.78 -5.55 -9.47
C ARG A 64 -7.47 -6.83 -9.08
N SER A 65 -8.71 -6.72 -8.65
CA SER A 65 -9.51 -7.88 -8.31
C SER A 65 -10.16 -8.45 -9.54
N ARG A 66 -10.16 -9.77 -9.61
CA ARG A 66 -10.87 -10.47 -10.68
C ARG A 66 -11.94 -11.31 -10.04
N GLN A 67 -13.15 -11.07 -10.45
CA GLN A 67 -14.28 -11.74 -9.86
C GLN A 67 -14.13 -13.25 -9.94
N GLY A 68 -14.27 -13.89 -8.77
CA GLY A 68 -14.18 -15.32 -8.70
C GLY A 68 -12.78 -15.89 -8.77
N LYS A 69 -11.77 -15.03 -8.90
CA LYS A 69 -10.41 -15.51 -9.06
C LYS A 69 -9.44 -15.01 -8.02
N GLY A 70 -9.59 -13.78 -7.58
CA GLY A 70 -8.71 -13.23 -6.59
C GLY A 70 -8.20 -11.86 -6.97
N THR A 71 -7.15 -11.42 -6.30
CA THR A 71 -6.58 -10.11 -6.52
C THR A 71 -5.15 -10.27 -7.05
N TYR A 72 -4.82 -9.54 -8.09
CA TYR A 72 -3.54 -9.68 -8.78
C TYR A 72 -2.77 -8.38 -8.77
N VAL A 73 -1.46 -8.48 -8.76
CA VAL A 73 -0.61 -7.31 -8.83
C VAL A 73 -0.64 -6.75 -10.24
N GLU A 74 -0.93 -5.47 -10.33
CA GLU A 74 -1.06 -4.80 -11.62
C GLU A 74 0.14 -3.91 -11.90
N GLN A 75 0.58 -3.18 -10.91
CA GLN A 75 1.65 -2.21 -11.06
C GLN A 75 2.76 -2.45 -10.06
N VAL A 76 3.99 -2.37 -10.54
CA VAL A 76 5.13 -2.38 -9.63
C VAL A 76 6.09 -1.28 -10.05
N ASP A 77 5.60 -0.31 -10.78
CA ASP A 77 6.42 0.77 -11.30
C ASP A 77 6.90 1.67 -10.16
N THR A 78 8.20 1.74 -10.01
CA THR A 78 8.80 2.54 -8.96
C THR A 78 8.44 4.01 -9.11
N SER A 79 8.38 4.49 -10.33
CA SER A 79 8.02 5.88 -10.56
C SER A 79 6.66 6.23 -10.01
N PHE A 80 5.71 5.32 -10.24
CA PHE A 80 4.37 5.51 -9.76
C PHE A 80 4.37 5.59 -8.24
N TYR A 81 5.13 4.70 -7.64
CA TYR A 81 5.24 4.65 -6.21
C TYR A 81 5.86 5.93 -5.66
N LEU A 82 6.91 6.40 -6.31
CA LEU A 82 7.56 7.63 -5.88
C LEU A 82 6.61 8.80 -5.95
N ASN A 83 5.75 8.81 -6.96
CA ASN A 83 4.76 9.89 -7.07
C ASN A 83 3.82 9.92 -5.89
N LEU A 84 3.49 8.76 -5.35
CA LEU A 84 2.62 8.69 -4.19
C LEU A 84 3.30 9.25 -2.95
N LEU A 85 4.60 9.11 -2.88
CA LEU A 85 5.35 9.53 -1.71
C LEU A 85 5.82 10.98 -1.78
N ILE A 86 5.85 11.56 -2.95
CA ILE A 86 6.35 12.92 -3.12
C ILE A 86 5.73 13.92 -2.16
N PRO A 87 4.42 13.95 -1.98
CA PRO A 87 3.85 14.92 -1.05
C PRO A 87 4.43 14.82 0.34
N SER A 88 4.61 13.60 0.83
CA SER A 88 5.19 13.39 2.13
C SER A 88 6.64 13.84 2.19
N LEU A 89 7.37 13.54 1.13
CA LEU A 89 8.75 13.93 1.06
C LEU A 89 8.90 15.44 1.03
N MET A 90 8.03 16.08 0.30
CA MET A 90 8.07 17.54 0.21
C MET A 90 7.79 18.17 1.55
N LEU A 91 6.87 17.61 2.29
CA LEU A 91 6.51 18.18 3.58
C LEU A 91 7.60 18.01 4.62
N SER A 92 8.27 16.89 4.58
CA SER A 92 9.26 16.63 5.61
C SER A 92 10.69 16.67 5.12
N GLY A 93 10.87 16.58 3.82
CA GLY A 93 12.19 16.48 3.26
C GLY A 93 12.50 17.53 2.23
N GLY A 94 11.86 18.67 2.31
CA GLY A 94 12.10 19.70 1.35
C GLY A 94 13.56 20.06 1.27
N ASP A 95 14.22 20.00 2.38
CA ASP A 95 15.64 20.31 2.41
C ASP A 95 16.46 19.31 1.63
N SER A 96 16.04 18.07 1.71
CA SER A 96 16.76 17.02 1.01
C SER A 96 16.74 17.28 -0.48
N ILE A 97 15.64 17.74 -0.98
CA ILE A 97 15.51 17.98 -2.38
C ILE A 97 16.42 19.10 -2.82
N SER A 98 16.53 20.10 -2.00
CA SER A 98 17.42 21.22 -2.30
C SER A 98 18.85 20.76 -2.41
N ILE A 99 19.19 19.84 -1.56
CA ILE A 99 20.56 19.38 -1.50
C ILE A 99 21.00 18.72 -2.79
N LEU A 100 20.06 18.15 -3.49
CA LEU A 100 20.39 17.46 -4.72
C LEU A 100 20.88 18.38 -5.80
N GLU A 101 20.74 19.64 -5.61
CA GLU A 101 21.22 20.59 -6.61
C GLU A 101 22.70 20.52 -6.84
#